data_3781c2a56fd8e13a7e10f63f453ce9f6
#
_entry.id   3781c2a56fd8e13a7e10f63f453ce9f6
#
_cell.length_a   1.000
_cell.length_b   1.000
_cell.length_c   1.000
_cell.angle_alpha   90.00
_cell.angle_beta   90.00
_cell.angle_gamma   90.00
#
_symmetry.space_group_name_H-M   'P 1'
#
loop_
_entity.id
_entity.type
_entity.pdbx_description
1 polymer ?
#
loop_
_entity_poly.entity_id
_entity_poly.type
_entity_poly.pdbx_seq_one_letter_code
_entity_poly.pdbx_strand_id
1 'polypeptide(L)'
;MAHNEYYTFEQGKINGRISMNVQVFDEITKKVVQDMENVSLDTTKGFQVPGTKKVVSCSIKENEIYINIHIRLKYGVNVAQKTKEIQEKIAVAILEMTGVETKHINIEVDNIDFE
;
A
#
# COMPACT_ATOMS: atom_id res chain seq x y z
N MET A 1 13.83 5.30 -12.27
CA MET A 1 12.90 6.14 -13.02
C MET A 1 11.68 6.45 -12.19
N ALA A 2 11.40 7.68 -12.02
CA ALA A 2 10.28 8.09 -11.21
C ALA A 2 8.97 7.80 -11.95
N HIS A 3 8.04 7.28 -11.20
CA HIS A 3 6.69 7.10 -11.68
C HIS A 3 5.95 8.39 -11.47
N ASN A 4 5.49 8.99 -12.56
CA ASN A 4 4.73 10.22 -12.44
C ASN A 4 3.26 9.96 -12.63
N GLU A 5 2.74 9.05 -11.84
CA GLU A 5 1.33 8.74 -11.86
C GLU A 5 0.62 9.57 -10.81
N TYR A 6 -0.52 10.09 -11.19
CA TYR A 6 -1.28 10.98 -10.34
C TYR A 6 -2.73 10.56 -10.30
N TYR A 7 -3.31 10.68 -9.13
CA TYR A 7 -4.75 10.56 -8.97
C TYR A 7 -5.37 11.94 -9.06
N THR A 8 -6.40 12.08 -9.88
CA THR A 8 -7.05 13.36 -10.09
C THR A 8 -8.40 13.39 -9.42
N PHE A 9 -8.62 14.43 -8.60
CA PHE A 9 -9.86 14.60 -7.89
C PHE A 9 -10.85 15.37 -8.73
N GLU A 10 -12.12 15.06 -8.56
CA GLU A 10 -13.17 15.84 -9.17
C GLU A 10 -13.22 17.21 -8.54
N GLN A 11 -13.44 18.19 -9.35
CA GLN A 11 -13.46 19.56 -8.88
C GLN A 11 -14.85 19.93 -8.39
N GLY A 12 -14.88 20.77 -7.36
CA GLY A 12 -16.11 21.37 -6.94
C GLY A 12 -16.36 22.66 -7.70
N LYS A 13 -16.66 23.73 -6.97
CA LYS A 13 -17.01 25.00 -7.58
C LYS A 13 -15.81 25.83 -7.95
N ILE A 14 -14.64 25.51 -7.40
CA ILE A 14 -13.45 26.29 -7.64
C ILE A 14 -12.73 25.72 -8.84
N ASN A 15 -12.35 26.58 -9.75
CA ASN A 15 -11.58 26.16 -10.91
C ASN A 15 -10.19 25.76 -10.51
N GLY A 16 -9.67 24.78 -11.21
CA GLY A 16 -8.35 24.26 -10.90
C GLY A 16 -8.38 22.76 -10.89
N ARG A 17 -7.23 22.16 -10.76
CA ARG A 17 -7.11 20.71 -10.73
C ARG A 17 -6.34 20.30 -9.49
N ILE A 18 -6.86 19.29 -8.82
CA ILE A 18 -6.17 18.70 -7.69
C ILE A 18 -5.73 17.31 -8.10
N SER A 19 -4.45 17.06 -8.03
CA SER A 19 -3.95 15.73 -8.32
C SER A 19 -2.94 15.36 -7.25
N MET A 20 -2.78 14.05 -7.05
CA MET A 20 -1.94 13.55 -5.99
C MET A 20 -1.00 12.50 -6.57
N ASN A 21 0.28 12.65 -6.26
CA ASN A 21 1.30 11.74 -6.75
C ASN A 21 1.10 10.37 -6.13
N VAL A 22 1.35 9.33 -6.92
CA VAL A 22 1.17 7.95 -6.46
C VAL A 22 2.02 7.63 -5.23
N GLN A 23 3.12 8.34 -5.05
CA GLN A 23 3.99 8.10 -3.89
C GLN A 23 3.32 8.38 -2.57
N VAL A 24 2.30 9.24 -2.57
CA VAL A 24 1.54 9.49 -1.35
C VAL A 24 0.93 8.19 -0.85
N PHE A 25 0.39 7.40 -1.76
CA PHE A 25 -0.25 6.13 -1.39
C PHE A 25 0.77 5.11 -0.93
N ASP A 26 1.97 5.11 -1.54
CA ASP A 26 3.07 4.26 -1.07
C ASP A 26 3.39 4.55 0.39
N GLU A 27 3.53 5.82 0.72
CA GLU A 27 3.96 6.20 2.07
C GLU A 27 2.90 5.87 3.10
N ILE A 28 1.64 6.10 2.77
CA ILE A 28 0.57 5.76 3.70
C ILE A 28 0.53 4.26 3.93
N THR A 29 0.65 3.49 2.87
CA THR A 29 0.61 2.03 2.98
C THR A 29 1.75 1.52 3.85
N LYS A 30 2.95 2.01 3.62
CA LYS A 30 4.10 1.60 4.43
C LYS A 30 3.88 1.92 5.90
N LYS A 31 3.39 3.11 6.18
CA LYS A 31 3.20 3.52 7.56
C LYS A 31 2.18 2.66 8.26
N VAL A 32 1.09 2.35 7.58
CA VAL A 32 0.05 1.50 8.17
C VAL A 32 0.62 0.15 8.57
N VAL A 33 1.35 -0.48 7.65
CA VAL A 33 1.89 -1.81 7.93
C VAL A 33 2.94 -1.76 9.02
N GLN A 34 3.79 -0.73 9.00
CA GLN A 34 4.83 -0.60 10.02
C GLN A 34 4.27 -0.44 11.42
N ASP A 35 3.08 0.13 11.53
CA ASP A 35 2.45 0.35 12.84
C ASP A 35 1.63 -0.84 13.31
N MET A 36 1.48 -1.87 12.49
CA MET A 36 0.68 -3.03 12.88
C MET A 36 1.53 -4.06 13.59
N GLU A 37 0.90 -4.79 14.52
CA GLU A 37 1.59 -5.84 15.25
C GLU A 37 1.61 -7.14 14.45
N ASN A 38 2.68 -7.89 14.63
CA ASN A 38 2.82 -9.25 14.08
C ASN A 38 2.91 -9.27 12.56
N VAL A 39 3.13 -8.13 11.96
CA VAL A 39 3.27 -7.98 10.52
C VAL A 39 4.47 -7.11 10.25
N SER A 40 5.22 -7.44 9.21
CA SER A 40 6.27 -6.53 8.76
C SER A 40 6.33 -6.59 7.25
N LEU A 41 6.85 -5.53 6.66
CA LEU A 41 7.11 -5.53 5.24
C LEU A 41 8.26 -6.49 4.95
N ASP A 42 8.19 -7.14 3.81
CA ASP A 42 9.22 -8.13 3.47
C ASP A 42 10.46 -7.42 2.93
N THR A 43 11.34 -7.06 3.84
CA THR A 43 12.58 -6.38 3.49
C THR A 43 13.78 -7.30 3.62
N THR A 44 13.54 -8.60 3.61
CA THR A 44 14.64 -9.57 3.81
C THR A 44 15.66 -9.58 2.71
N LYS A 45 15.30 -9.09 1.55
CA LYS A 45 16.29 -8.94 0.50
C LYS A 45 17.08 -7.69 0.79
N GLY A 46 17.95 -7.77 1.75
CA GLY A 46 18.55 -6.65 2.42
C GLY A 46 19.15 -5.57 1.55
N PHE A 47 19.51 -5.85 0.34
CA PHE A 47 19.99 -4.80 -0.54
C PHE A 47 19.18 -4.80 -1.82
N GLN A 48 19.14 -3.64 -2.41
CA GLN A 48 18.36 -3.44 -3.61
C GLN A 48 19.16 -3.86 -4.81
N VAL A 49 18.64 -4.79 -5.56
CA VAL A 49 19.21 -5.17 -6.84
C VAL A 49 18.30 -4.57 -7.90
N PRO A 50 18.89 -3.90 -8.90
CA PRO A 50 18.06 -3.33 -9.96
C PRO A 50 17.14 -4.39 -10.55
N GLY A 51 15.88 -4.05 -10.69
CA GLY A 51 14.90 -4.98 -11.21
C GLY A 51 14.21 -5.81 -10.18
N THR A 52 14.59 -5.73 -8.90
CA THR A 52 13.88 -6.46 -7.86
C THR A 52 12.54 -5.81 -7.58
N LYS A 53 11.61 -6.66 -7.18
CA LYS A 53 10.29 -6.21 -6.80
C LYS A 53 10.35 -5.30 -5.60
N LYS A 54 9.57 -4.26 -5.65
CA LYS A 54 9.40 -3.39 -4.49
C LYS A 54 8.51 -4.09 -3.47
N VAL A 55 8.79 -3.78 -2.20
CA VAL A 55 7.98 -4.32 -1.11
C VAL A 55 6.58 -3.73 -1.16
N VAL A 56 6.48 -2.45 -1.44
CA VAL A 56 5.19 -1.79 -1.65
C VAL A 56 5.23 -1.18 -3.04
N SER A 57 4.21 -1.48 -3.83
CA SER A 57 4.13 -0.97 -5.19
C SER A 57 2.72 -0.47 -5.42
N CYS A 58 2.60 0.79 -5.78
CA CYS A 58 1.31 1.39 -6.08
C CYS A 58 1.32 1.89 -7.51
N SER A 59 0.19 1.73 -8.17
CA SER A 59 0.03 2.28 -9.51
C SER A 59 -1.38 2.83 -9.66
N ILE A 60 -1.55 3.69 -10.63
CA ILE A 60 -2.84 4.31 -10.91
C ILE A 60 -3.18 4.04 -12.35
N LYS A 61 -4.31 3.41 -12.57
CA LYS A 61 -4.80 3.11 -13.91
C LYS A 61 -6.25 3.55 -13.99
N GLU A 62 -6.55 4.36 -14.99
CA GLU A 62 -7.90 4.85 -15.21
C GLU A 62 -8.46 5.48 -13.93
N ASN A 63 -7.61 6.22 -13.28
CA ASN A 63 -7.93 6.95 -12.05
C ASN A 63 -8.38 6.03 -10.92
N GLU A 64 -7.85 4.81 -10.89
CA GLU A 64 -8.05 3.87 -9.79
C GLU A 64 -6.69 3.43 -9.28
N ILE A 65 -6.63 3.20 -7.98
CA ILE A 65 -5.38 2.90 -7.31
C ILE A 65 -5.25 1.40 -7.12
N TYR A 66 -4.10 0.88 -7.50
CA TYR A 66 -3.76 -0.53 -7.32
C TYR A 66 -2.55 -0.60 -6.40
N ILE A 67 -2.69 -1.36 -5.32
CA ILE A 67 -1.63 -1.49 -4.32
C ILE A 67 -1.24 -2.96 -4.22
N ASN A 68 0.07 -3.20 -4.28
CA ASN A 68 0.60 -4.54 -4.05
C ASN A 68 1.63 -4.46 -2.94
N ILE A 69 1.51 -5.32 -1.94
CA ILE A 69 2.48 -5.34 -0.86
C ILE A 69 2.93 -6.76 -0.57
N HIS A 70 4.18 -6.88 -0.15
CA HIS A 70 4.78 -8.14 0.27
C HIS A 70 5.08 -8.05 1.74
N ILE A 71 4.56 -9.01 2.51
CA ILE A 71 4.66 -8.96 3.96
C ILE A 71 5.18 -10.27 4.52
N ARG A 72 5.59 -10.21 5.77
CA ARG A 72 5.92 -11.36 6.59
C ARG A 72 5.02 -11.32 7.80
N LEU A 73 4.54 -12.47 8.20
CA LEU A 73 3.68 -12.59 9.37
C LEU A 73 4.35 -13.41 10.44
N LYS A 74 4.03 -13.15 11.69
CA LYS A 74 4.53 -13.97 12.77
C LYS A 74 3.77 -15.28 12.83
N TYR A 75 4.49 -16.32 13.19
CA TYR A 75 3.89 -17.64 13.37
C TYR A 75 2.80 -17.56 14.44
N GLY A 76 1.70 -18.23 14.19
CA GLY A 76 0.57 -18.23 15.12
C GLY A 76 -0.53 -17.27 14.76
N VAL A 77 -0.26 -16.36 13.82
CA VAL A 77 -1.28 -15.43 13.38
C VAL A 77 -2.16 -16.11 12.33
N ASN A 78 -3.46 -15.85 12.40
CA ASN A 78 -4.36 -16.36 11.38
C ASN A 78 -4.14 -15.54 10.10
N VAL A 79 -3.63 -16.20 9.08
CA VAL A 79 -3.23 -15.49 7.86
C VAL A 79 -4.41 -14.81 7.20
N ALA A 80 -5.52 -15.54 7.05
CA ALA A 80 -6.67 -14.98 6.36
C ALA A 80 -7.25 -13.77 7.07
N GLN A 81 -7.38 -13.86 8.39
CA GLN A 81 -7.90 -12.75 9.15
C GLN A 81 -6.96 -11.55 9.15
N LYS A 82 -5.66 -11.84 9.29
CA LYS A 82 -4.69 -10.76 9.37
C LYS A 82 -4.58 -10.01 8.05
N THR A 83 -4.56 -10.73 6.95
CA THR A 83 -4.46 -10.07 5.65
C THR A 83 -5.69 -9.22 5.37
N LYS A 84 -6.85 -9.70 5.78
CA LYS A 84 -8.06 -8.92 5.61
C LYS A 84 -8.01 -7.65 6.46
N GLU A 85 -7.50 -7.77 7.68
CA GLU A 85 -7.34 -6.62 8.55
C GLU A 85 -6.38 -5.60 7.93
N ILE A 86 -5.30 -6.07 7.32
CA ILE A 86 -4.34 -5.18 6.69
C ILE A 86 -5.02 -4.43 5.54
N GLN A 87 -5.77 -5.13 4.70
CA GLN A 87 -6.46 -4.47 3.60
C GLN A 87 -7.39 -3.38 4.11
N GLU A 88 -8.13 -3.67 5.15
CA GLU A 88 -9.09 -2.72 5.68
C GLU A 88 -8.39 -1.51 6.29
N LYS A 89 -7.32 -1.74 7.02
CA LYS A 89 -6.61 -0.63 7.63
C LYS A 89 -5.96 0.27 6.60
N ILE A 90 -5.43 -0.31 5.54
CA ILE A 90 -4.85 0.50 4.48
C ILE A 90 -5.95 1.32 3.79
N ALA A 91 -7.06 0.69 3.47
CA ALA A 91 -8.14 1.38 2.78
C ALA A 91 -8.69 2.53 3.63
N VAL A 92 -8.87 2.29 4.92
CA VAL A 92 -9.38 3.32 5.82
C VAL A 92 -8.40 4.47 5.95
N ALA A 93 -7.12 4.16 6.11
CA ALA A 93 -6.12 5.20 6.26
C ALA A 93 -6.04 6.08 5.02
N ILE A 94 -6.07 5.46 3.85
CA ILE A 94 -6.01 6.23 2.62
C ILE A 94 -7.26 7.09 2.48
N LEU A 95 -8.41 6.52 2.77
CA LEU A 95 -9.65 7.28 2.66
C LEU A 95 -9.66 8.47 3.61
N GLU A 96 -9.20 8.26 4.85
CA GLU A 96 -9.22 9.34 5.84
C GLU A 96 -8.22 10.43 5.51
N MET A 97 -7.07 10.06 4.98
CA MET A 97 -6.03 11.05 4.71
C MET A 97 -6.20 11.75 3.38
N THR A 98 -6.73 11.05 2.40
CA THR A 98 -6.74 11.58 1.03
C THR A 98 -8.13 11.75 0.46
N GLY A 99 -9.12 11.11 1.06
CA GLY A 99 -10.47 11.13 0.50
C GLY A 99 -10.66 10.14 -0.63
N VAL A 100 -9.66 9.33 -0.92
CA VAL A 100 -9.72 8.42 -2.06
C VAL A 100 -10.10 7.03 -1.59
N GLU A 101 -11.02 6.41 -2.31
CA GLU A 101 -11.44 5.04 -2.04
C GLU A 101 -10.53 4.08 -2.79
N THR A 102 -9.97 3.10 -2.08
CA THR A 102 -9.07 2.13 -2.69
C THR A 102 -9.78 0.79 -2.79
N LYS A 103 -9.83 0.24 -3.98
CA LYS A 103 -10.56 -1.00 -4.23
C LYS A 103 -9.64 -2.18 -4.55
N HIS A 104 -8.38 -1.92 -4.84
CA HIS A 104 -7.48 -2.97 -5.31
C HIS A 104 -6.25 -3.01 -4.42
N ILE A 105 -6.29 -3.84 -3.38
CA ILE A 105 -5.16 -4.01 -2.48
C ILE A 105 -4.80 -5.48 -2.47
N ASN A 106 -3.66 -5.79 -3.05
CA ASN A 106 -3.17 -7.16 -3.14
C ASN A 106 -2.07 -7.36 -2.13
N ILE A 107 -2.20 -8.42 -1.34
CA ILE A 107 -1.24 -8.72 -0.30
C ILE A 107 -0.65 -10.09 -0.58
N GLU A 108 0.68 -10.14 -0.62
CA GLU A 108 1.38 -11.40 -0.76
C GLU A 108 2.14 -11.68 0.51
N VAL A 109 1.86 -12.82 1.11
CA VAL A 109 2.55 -13.24 2.32
C VAL A 109 3.73 -14.08 1.88
N ASP A 110 4.91 -13.50 1.99
CA ASP A 110 6.11 -14.12 1.46
C ASP A 110 6.74 -15.06 2.45
N ASN A 111 6.48 -14.86 3.74
CA ASN A 111 7.14 -15.69 4.75
C ASN A 111 6.38 -15.63 6.06
N ILE A 112 6.59 -16.68 6.85
CA ILE A 112 6.10 -16.75 8.21
C ILE A 112 7.33 -16.79 9.13
N ASP A 113 7.39 -15.87 10.07
CA ASP A 113 8.51 -15.79 11.00
C ASP A 113 8.17 -16.61 12.24
N PHE A 114 9.04 -17.56 12.54
CA PHE A 114 8.80 -18.47 13.66
C PHE A 114 9.43 -17.98 14.97
N GLU A 115 9.98 -16.83 14.93
CA GLU A 115 10.63 -16.27 16.13
C GLU A 115 9.75 -15.21 16.74
#